data_7ec724bcbfb0d6fa31533b65e15b60ab
#
_entry.id   7ec724bcbfb0d6fa31533b65e15b60ab
#
_cell.length_a   1.000
_cell.length_b   1.000
_cell.length_c   1.000
_cell.angle_alpha   90.00
_cell.angle_beta   90.00
_cell.angle_gamma   90.00
#
_symmetry.space_group_name_H-M   'P 1'
#
loop_
_entity.id
_entity.type
_entity.pdbx_description
1 polymer ?
#
loop_
_entity_poly.entity_id
_entity_poly.type
_entity_poly.pdbx_seq_one_letter_code
_entity_poly.pdbx_strand_id
1 'polypeptide(L)'
;ERPDLLYVVTQLKTDAQILGYDYRGRLTADDVKLTLIPYYAWAHRGAGAMAVWLPQELSASRPTMPATLASESKVDASHKVKSISAINYRLVPKYENDRSVPYYHWWPKQGTTEWISYEFPAEATVSSATVYWYDDAPWGGCRVPKGWKVYYKDVQGQWQPVSGADKYGVEKGVGNTVNFDPVKTRAVKLEVIQPSDNSSGLFEWEVK
;
A
#
# COMPACT_ATOMS: atom_id res chain seq x y z
N GLU A 1 -6.40 -21.94 35.77
CA GLU A 1 -6.60 -20.50 35.55
C GLU A 1 -5.30 -19.92 35.03
N ARG A 2 -5.35 -19.29 33.89
CA ARG A 2 -4.20 -18.57 33.34
C ARG A 2 -4.34 -17.10 33.70
N PRO A 3 -3.49 -16.58 34.60
CA PRO A 3 -3.55 -15.18 35.00
C PRO A 3 -3.13 -14.18 33.92
N ASP A 4 -2.68 -14.67 32.78
CA ASP A 4 -2.22 -13.91 31.62
C ASP A 4 -3.36 -13.60 30.61
N LEU A 5 -4.55 -14.07 30.83
CA LEU A 5 -5.72 -13.75 30.02
C LEU A 5 -6.44 -12.50 30.56
N LEU A 6 -6.01 -11.35 30.07
CA LEU A 6 -6.69 -10.09 30.31
C LEU A 6 -8.01 -10.04 29.52
N TYR A 7 -9.10 -9.94 30.25
CA TYR A 7 -10.40 -9.60 29.67
C TYR A 7 -10.54 -8.08 29.70
N VAL A 8 -10.57 -7.48 28.53
CA VAL A 8 -10.91 -6.07 28.44
C VAL A 8 -12.39 -5.96 28.11
N VAL A 9 -13.20 -5.52 29.07
CA VAL A 9 -14.59 -5.15 28.83
C VAL A 9 -14.61 -3.64 28.65
N THR A 10 -14.67 -3.19 27.43
CA THR A 10 -14.86 -1.78 27.12
C THR A 10 -16.35 -1.56 26.85
N GLN A 11 -17.00 -0.74 27.65
CA GLN A 11 -18.33 -0.23 27.33
C GLN A 11 -18.15 0.93 26.36
N LEU A 12 -18.40 0.66 25.11
CA LEU A 12 -18.57 1.70 24.11
C LEU A 12 -20.07 1.99 24.05
N LYS A 13 -20.48 3.22 24.31
CA LYS A 13 -21.89 3.57 24.36
C LYS A 13 -22.44 3.80 22.98
N THR A 14 -23.15 2.87 22.39
CA THR A 14 -24.12 3.15 21.33
C THR A 14 -25.08 1.99 21.13
N ASP A 15 -26.29 2.32 20.70
CA ASP A 15 -27.26 1.40 20.14
C ASP A 15 -26.96 1.13 18.65
N ALA A 16 -25.85 1.63 18.13
CA ALA A 16 -25.47 1.46 16.74
C ALA A 16 -25.01 0.03 16.47
N GLN A 17 -25.58 -0.59 15.46
CA GLN A 17 -25.01 -1.79 14.86
C GLN A 17 -23.62 -1.44 14.35
N ILE A 18 -22.62 -2.27 14.71
CA ILE A 18 -21.30 -2.17 14.09
C ILE A 18 -21.46 -2.64 12.64
N LEU A 19 -21.73 -1.70 11.74
CA LEU A 19 -21.96 -1.98 10.32
C LEU A 19 -20.67 -2.15 9.52
N GLY A 20 -19.52 -2.10 10.16
CA GLY A 20 -18.26 -2.37 9.50
C GLY A 20 -17.11 -1.58 10.09
N TYR A 21 -15.95 -2.18 9.99
CA TYR A 21 -14.69 -1.48 10.11
C TYR A 21 -14.38 -0.93 8.72
N ASP A 22 -14.04 0.37 8.63
CA ASP A 22 -13.18 0.71 7.51
C ASP A 22 -11.89 -0.09 7.74
N TYR A 23 -11.18 -0.46 6.69
CA TYR A 23 -9.93 -1.24 6.82
C TYR A 23 -8.84 -0.50 7.63
N ARG A 24 -9.05 0.75 8.01
CA ARG A 24 -8.24 1.55 8.94
C ARG A 24 -8.65 1.33 10.40
N GLY A 25 -9.67 0.52 10.66
CA GLY A 25 -10.13 0.17 12.01
C GLY A 25 -10.65 1.36 12.80
N ARG A 26 -11.25 2.35 12.16
CA ARG A 26 -11.97 3.41 12.86
C ARG A 26 -13.34 2.89 13.30
N LEU A 27 -13.59 2.99 14.57
CA LEU A 27 -14.95 2.92 15.08
C LEU A 27 -15.66 4.21 14.65
N THR A 28 -16.72 4.06 13.86
CA THR A 28 -17.51 5.20 13.34
C THR A 28 -18.68 5.57 14.27
N ALA A 29 -18.73 5.01 15.47
CA ALA A 29 -19.81 5.26 16.41
C ALA A 29 -19.28 5.60 17.80
N ASP A 30 -19.81 6.66 18.36
CA ASP A 30 -19.63 7.00 19.79
C ASP A 30 -20.32 5.93 20.64
N ASP A 31 -19.61 5.33 21.58
CA ASP A 31 -20.15 4.46 22.61
C ASP A 31 -20.80 3.11 22.20
N VAL A 32 -20.03 2.10 21.87
CA VAL A 32 -20.50 0.71 21.65
C VAL A 32 -20.20 -0.16 22.87
N LYS A 33 -21.17 -0.92 23.34
CA LYS A 33 -20.95 -1.96 24.33
C LYS A 33 -20.46 -3.23 23.63
N LEU A 34 -19.18 -3.53 23.75
CA LEU A 34 -18.58 -4.76 23.23
C LEU A 34 -18.55 -5.82 24.36
N THR A 35 -19.09 -6.99 24.09
CA THR A 35 -18.84 -8.17 24.90
C THR A 35 -17.72 -8.95 24.27
N LEU A 36 -16.56 -8.92 24.89
CA LEU A 36 -15.41 -9.70 24.44
C LEU A 36 -15.48 -11.09 25.07
N ILE A 37 -15.35 -12.11 24.23
CA ILE A 37 -15.26 -13.48 24.69
C ILE A 37 -13.81 -13.94 24.63
N PRO A 38 -13.36 -14.82 25.53
CA PRO A 38 -12.04 -15.39 25.48
C PRO A 38 -11.77 -16.10 24.15
N TYR A 39 -10.57 -15.99 23.64
CA TYR A 39 -10.15 -16.61 22.38
C TYR A 39 -10.44 -18.11 22.31
N TYR A 40 -10.25 -18.85 23.42
CA TYR A 40 -10.57 -20.28 23.48
C TYR A 40 -12.07 -20.57 23.31
N ALA A 41 -12.95 -19.67 23.72
CA ALA A 41 -14.38 -19.82 23.51
C ALA A 41 -14.78 -19.64 22.03
N TRP A 42 -13.98 -18.94 21.26
CA TRP A 42 -14.14 -18.80 19.82
C TRP A 42 -13.77 -20.08 19.07
N ALA A 43 -12.78 -20.81 19.54
CA ALA A 43 -12.26 -22.03 18.89
C ALA A 43 -13.20 -23.24 18.97
N HIS A 44 -14.31 -23.18 19.67
CA HIS A 44 -15.28 -24.28 19.78
C HIS A 44 -15.92 -24.72 18.45
N ARG A 45 -15.76 -23.95 17.39
CA ARG A 45 -16.35 -24.23 16.07
C ARG A 45 -15.33 -24.50 14.96
N GLY A 46 -14.10 -24.73 15.31
CA GLY A 46 -13.01 -25.01 14.36
C GLY A 46 -11.80 -24.08 14.53
N ALA A 47 -10.67 -24.51 14.01
CA ALA A 47 -9.44 -23.73 14.08
C ALA A 47 -9.56 -22.44 13.24
N GLY A 48 -9.45 -21.31 13.89
CA GLY A 48 -9.40 -20.00 13.25
C GLY A 48 -8.42 -19.09 13.99
N ALA A 49 -7.58 -18.39 13.27
CA ALA A 49 -6.70 -17.38 13.85
C ALA A 49 -7.37 -16.01 13.74
N MET A 50 -7.61 -15.38 14.89
CA MET A 50 -8.06 -13.99 14.95
C MET A 50 -7.29 -13.25 16.02
N ALA A 51 -6.62 -12.18 15.64
CA ALA A 51 -6.05 -11.21 16.56
C ALA A 51 -6.89 -9.93 16.52
N VAL A 52 -7.43 -9.52 17.66
CA VAL A 52 -8.17 -8.28 17.79
C VAL A 52 -7.39 -7.35 18.72
N TRP A 53 -6.98 -6.21 18.18
CA TRP A 53 -6.32 -5.16 18.95
C TRP A 53 -7.34 -4.05 19.20
N LEU A 54 -7.68 -3.84 20.45
CA LEU A 54 -8.55 -2.74 20.87
C LEU A 54 -7.70 -1.70 21.60
N PRO A 55 -7.73 -0.43 21.18
CA PRO A 55 -7.09 0.61 21.96
C PRO A 55 -7.81 0.76 23.31
N GLN A 56 -7.04 0.94 24.36
CA GLN A 56 -7.56 1.10 25.73
C GLN A 56 -8.35 2.41 25.87
N GLU A 57 -8.02 3.39 25.07
CA GLU A 57 -8.75 4.65 24.90
C GLU A 57 -8.99 4.92 23.42
N LEU A 58 -10.21 5.31 23.08
CA LEU A 58 -10.57 5.67 21.69
C LEU A 58 -9.82 6.92 21.19
N SER A 59 -9.33 7.74 22.12
CA SER A 59 -8.48 8.91 21.86
C SER A 59 -6.99 8.57 21.73
N ALA A 60 -6.57 7.36 22.13
CA ALA A 60 -5.22 6.93 21.85
C ALA A 60 -5.07 6.81 20.32
N SER A 61 -4.66 7.91 19.71
CA SER A 61 -4.28 7.93 18.30
C SER A 61 -3.31 6.77 18.08
N ARG A 62 -3.65 5.85 17.18
CA ARG A 62 -2.64 4.92 16.66
C ARG A 62 -1.43 5.76 16.29
N PRO A 63 -0.21 5.32 16.57
CA PRO A 63 0.94 6.00 16.01
C PRO A 63 0.72 6.06 14.50
N THR A 64 0.21 7.21 14.05
CA THR A 64 0.08 7.47 12.62
C THR A 64 1.50 7.57 12.12
N MET A 65 1.87 6.70 11.23
CA MET A 65 3.14 6.87 10.54
C MET A 65 3.14 8.28 9.94
N PRO A 66 4.22 9.06 10.07
CA PRO A 66 4.26 10.41 9.51
C PRO A 66 3.87 10.38 8.03
N ALA A 67 3.02 11.31 7.60
CA ALA A 67 2.61 11.41 6.22
C ALA A 67 3.83 11.54 5.29
N THR A 68 3.78 10.91 4.13
CA THR A 68 4.78 11.06 3.07
C THR A 68 4.14 11.69 1.85
N LEU A 69 4.96 12.23 0.95
CA LEU A 69 4.45 12.80 -0.29
C LEU A 69 3.60 11.79 -1.06
N ALA A 70 4.05 10.52 -1.15
CA ALA A 70 3.28 9.45 -1.78
C ALA A 70 1.96 9.16 -1.07
N SER A 71 1.96 9.06 0.28
CA SER A 71 0.76 8.70 1.05
C SER A 71 -0.34 9.76 1.02
N GLU A 72 0.00 11.01 0.74
CA GLU A 72 -0.95 12.13 0.61
C GLU A 72 -1.40 12.36 -0.84
N SER A 73 -0.79 11.67 -1.78
CA SER A 73 -1.03 11.87 -3.21
C SER A 73 -2.31 11.19 -3.68
N LYS A 74 -2.94 11.82 -4.66
CA LYS A 74 -3.99 11.18 -5.44
C LYS A 74 -3.35 10.22 -6.45
N VAL A 75 -3.80 8.97 -6.44
CA VAL A 75 -3.28 7.92 -7.32
C VAL A 75 -4.17 7.77 -8.56
N ASP A 76 -3.54 7.63 -9.73
CA ASP A 76 -4.18 7.19 -10.96
C ASP A 76 -3.30 6.18 -11.68
N ALA A 77 -3.89 5.34 -12.56
CA ALA A 77 -3.18 4.29 -13.27
C ALA A 77 -3.85 3.95 -14.60
N SER A 78 -3.06 3.37 -15.51
CA SER A 78 -3.56 2.83 -16.79
C SER A 78 -4.54 1.67 -16.62
N HIS A 79 -4.42 0.90 -15.54
CA HIS A 79 -5.32 -0.20 -15.20
C HIS A 79 -5.95 0.04 -13.82
N LYS A 80 -7.23 0.42 -13.81
CA LYS A 80 -7.95 0.79 -12.58
C LYS A 80 -8.56 -0.45 -11.91
N VAL A 81 -7.94 -0.90 -10.85
CA VAL A 81 -8.46 -1.97 -9.98
C VAL A 81 -8.62 -1.45 -8.55
N LYS A 82 -9.43 -2.13 -7.73
CA LYS A 82 -9.72 -1.71 -6.35
C LYS A 82 -8.47 -1.57 -5.47
N SER A 83 -7.41 -2.33 -5.78
CA SER A 83 -6.16 -2.32 -5.02
C SER A 83 -5.18 -1.20 -5.40
N ILE A 84 -5.58 -0.24 -6.23
CA ILE A 84 -4.68 0.84 -6.68
C ILE A 84 -4.06 1.64 -5.51
N SER A 85 -4.78 1.79 -4.42
CA SER A 85 -4.28 2.48 -3.22
C SER A 85 -3.27 1.67 -2.40
N ALA A 86 -3.04 0.40 -2.74
CA ALA A 86 -2.05 -0.44 -2.04
C ALA A 86 -0.63 0.13 -2.11
N ILE A 87 -0.32 0.85 -3.18
CA ILE A 87 1.03 1.29 -3.55
C ILE A 87 1.58 2.46 -2.72
N ASN A 88 0.78 3.09 -1.87
CA ASN A 88 1.17 4.24 -1.05
C ASN A 88 0.76 4.11 0.43
N TYR A 89 0.60 2.87 0.91
CA TYR A 89 0.28 2.60 2.31
C TYR A 89 1.50 2.55 3.22
N ARG A 90 2.70 2.61 2.66
CA ARG A 90 3.98 2.54 3.38
C ARG A 90 4.20 1.18 4.05
N LEU A 91 3.65 0.15 3.42
CA LEU A 91 3.81 -1.24 3.84
C LEU A 91 4.88 -1.91 2.98
N VAL A 92 6.06 -2.06 3.56
CA VAL A 92 7.19 -2.73 2.89
C VAL A 92 7.01 -4.25 3.00
N PRO A 93 7.07 -4.99 1.89
CA PRO A 93 6.97 -6.44 1.90
C PRO A 93 8.24 -7.06 2.49
N LYS A 94 8.14 -8.27 3.04
CA LYS A 94 9.27 -9.06 3.53
C LYS A 94 9.99 -9.81 2.42
N TYR A 95 9.28 -10.12 1.34
CA TYR A 95 9.76 -10.85 0.16
C TYR A 95 8.82 -10.57 -1.04
N GLU A 96 9.18 -11.02 -2.22
CA GLU A 96 8.55 -10.66 -3.49
C GLU A 96 7.10 -11.10 -3.69
N ASN A 97 6.59 -12.05 -2.88
CA ASN A 97 5.20 -12.52 -2.93
C ASN A 97 4.51 -12.47 -1.55
N ASP A 98 4.89 -11.54 -0.71
CA ASP A 98 4.36 -11.36 0.64
C ASP A 98 2.85 -11.05 0.61
N ARG A 99 2.04 -12.05 0.95
CA ARG A 99 0.59 -11.92 0.98
C ARG A 99 0.04 -11.28 2.26
N SER A 100 0.92 -10.91 3.19
CA SER A 100 0.53 -10.20 4.41
C SER A 100 0.36 -8.70 4.19
N VAL A 101 0.83 -8.17 3.07
CA VAL A 101 0.66 -6.77 2.66
C VAL A 101 -0.14 -6.67 1.36
N PRO A 102 -0.95 -5.62 1.20
CA PRO A 102 -1.68 -5.40 -0.05
C PRO A 102 -0.73 -5.07 -1.19
N TYR A 103 -1.13 -5.42 -2.40
CA TYR A 103 -0.37 -5.13 -3.61
C TYR A 103 -1.29 -4.72 -4.76
N TYR A 104 -0.72 -4.02 -5.74
CA TYR A 104 -1.33 -3.65 -7.01
C TYR A 104 -0.73 -4.47 -8.14
N HIS A 105 -1.48 -4.75 -9.21
CA HIS A 105 -1.01 -5.42 -10.40
C HIS A 105 -1.73 -4.95 -11.66
N TRP A 106 -1.08 -5.11 -12.81
CA TRP A 106 -1.67 -4.81 -14.12
C TRP A 106 -2.33 -6.01 -14.81
N TRP A 107 -2.40 -7.17 -14.13
CA TRP A 107 -3.03 -8.35 -14.73
C TRP A 107 -4.42 -8.02 -15.27
N PRO A 108 -4.77 -8.43 -16.54
CA PRO A 108 -4.03 -9.34 -17.44
C PRO A 108 -3.19 -8.62 -18.53
N LYS A 109 -2.65 -7.45 -18.28
CA LYS A 109 -1.86 -6.68 -19.25
C LYS A 109 -0.48 -7.31 -19.44
N GLN A 110 -0.17 -7.78 -20.66
CA GLN A 110 1.07 -8.45 -21.02
C GLN A 110 1.69 -7.79 -22.24
N GLY A 111 3.02 -7.66 -22.28
CA GLY A 111 3.75 -7.08 -23.40
C GLY A 111 3.43 -5.61 -23.69
N THR A 112 2.71 -4.93 -22.80
CA THR A 112 2.29 -3.54 -22.94
C THR A 112 3.18 -2.62 -22.10
N THR A 113 3.05 -1.31 -22.32
CA THR A 113 3.58 -0.28 -21.45
C THR A 113 2.44 0.29 -20.63
N GLU A 114 2.55 0.17 -19.33
CA GLU A 114 1.53 0.60 -18.38
C GLU A 114 2.11 1.69 -17.46
N TRP A 115 1.25 2.35 -16.70
CA TRP A 115 1.70 3.43 -15.82
C TRP A 115 0.85 3.57 -14.56
N ILE A 116 1.46 4.21 -13.55
CA ILE A 116 0.83 4.75 -12.34
C ILE A 116 1.32 6.18 -12.18
N SER A 117 0.50 7.05 -11.65
CA SER A 117 0.90 8.42 -11.33
C SER A 117 0.44 8.85 -9.94
N TYR A 118 1.22 9.73 -9.33
CA TYR A 118 0.87 10.51 -8.16
C TYR A 118 0.63 11.95 -8.56
N GLU A 119 -0.48 12.52 -8.12
CA GLU A 119 -0.74 13.96 -8.11
C GLU A 119 -0.61 14.46 -6.67
N PHE A 120 0.36 15.31 -6.43
CA PHE A 120 0.69 15.84 -5.10
C PHE A 120 -0.32 16.89 -4.66
N PRO A 121 -0.60 17.01 -3.34
CA PRO A 121 -1.49 18.07 -2.82
C PRO A 121 -0.93 19.48 -3.06
N ALA A 122 0.39 19.60 -3.13
CA ALA A 122 1.10 20.84 -3.44
C ALA A 122 2.32 20.54 -4.31
N GLU A 123 2.90 21.58 -4.93
CA GLU A 123 4.17 21.45 -5.66
C GLU A 123 5.29 21.02 -4.71
N ALA A 124 6.07 20.02 -5.10
CA ALA A 124 7.17 19.47 -4.31
C ALA A 124 8.41 19.26 -5.19
N THR A 125 9.57 19.26 -4.54
CA THR A 125 10.83 18.86 -5.19
C THR A 125 11.07 17.39 -4.89
N VAL A 126 11.28 16.59 -5.92
CA VAL A 126 11.56 15.16 -5.82
C VAL A 126 12.87 14.82 -6.53
N SER A 127 13.64 13.89 -5.98
CA SER A 127 14.96 13.48 -6.48
C SER A 127 15.20 11.98 -6.39
N SER A 128 14.25 11.21 -5.90
CA SER A 128 14.36 9.74 -5.86
C SER A 128 13.01 9.07 -5.89
N ALA A 129 13.02 7.82 -6.37
CA ALA A 129 11.87 6.93 -6.35
C ALA A 129 12.30 5.52 -5.95
N THR A 130 11.50 4.84 -5.13
CA THR A 130 11.75 3.46 -4.71
C THR A 130 10.52 2.61 -5.00
N VAL A 131 10.70 1.47 -5.67
CA VAL A 131 9.61 0.53 -5.99
C VAL A 131 9.91 -0.84 -5.40
N TYR A 132 8.90 -1.43 -4.77
CA TYR A 132 8.92 -2.83 -4.31
C TYR A 132 8.07 -3.67 -5.25
N TRP A 133 8.71 -4.50 -6.08
CA TRP A 133 8.03 -5.30 -7.09
C TRP A 133 7.35 -6.53 -6.50
N TYR A 134 6.13 -6.80 -6.98
CA TYR A 134 5.40 -8.02 -6.68
C TYR A 134 5.67 -9.07 -7.78
N ASP A 135 6.09 -10.28 -7.37
CA ASP A 135 6.34 -11.41 -8.26
C ASP A 135 5.81 -12.68 -7.60
N ASP A 136 4.78 -13.27 -8.14
CA ASP A 136 4.11 -14.44 -7.58
C ASP A 136 4.52 -15.78 -8.26
N ALA A 137 5.71 -15.80 -8.87
CA ALA A 137 6.27 -17.04 -9.39
C ALA A 137 6.34 -18.14 -8.31
N PRO A 138 6.14 -19.43 -8.68
CA PRO A 138 5.78 -19.93 -10.02
C PRO A 138 4.26 -19.97 -10.28
N TRP A 139 3.44 -19.63 -9.30
CA TRP A 139 2.01 -19.97 -9.26
C TRP A 139 1.10 -18.94 -9.95
N GLY A 140 1.46 -17.68 -9.94
CA GLY A 140 0.65 -16.61 -10.50
C GLY A 140 1.21 -16.04 -11.81
N GLY A 141 0.54 -15.00 -12.32
CA GLY A 141 0.84 -14.36 -13.59
C GLY A 141 1.61 -13.05 -13.48
N CYS A 142 2.09 -12.68 -12.29
CA CYS A 142 2.87 -11.47 -12.09
C CYS A 142 4.37 -11.75 -11.98
N ARG A 143 5.16 -10.94 -12.67
CA ARG A 143 6.63 -10.98 -12.66
C ARG A 143 7.18 -9.58 -12.51
N VAL A 144 8.44 -9.45 -12.10
CA VAL A 144 9.13 -8.17 -12.19
C VAL A 144 9.08 -7.66 -13.63
N PRO A 145 9.03 -6.33 -13.86
CA PRO A 145 8.93 -5.77 -15.20
C PRO A 145 10.21 -5.98 -16.03
N LYS A 146 10.09 -5.83 -17.35
CA LYS A 146 11.26 -5.74 -18.24
C LYS A 146 12.09 -4.47 -17.98
N GLY A 147 11.42 -3.42 -17.51
CA GLY A 147 12.02 -2.15 -17.16
C GLY A 147 10.96 -1.14 -16.74
N TRP A 148 11.43 -0.04 -16.20
CA TRP A 148 10.57 1.05 -15.76
C TRP A 148 11.29 2.38 -15.86
N LYS A 149 10.55 3.49 -15.82
CA LYS A 149 11.07 4.85 -15.83
C LYS A 149 10.21 5.77 -15.00
N VAL A 150 10.82 6.84 -14.49
CA VAL A 150 10.14 7.91 -13.78
C VAL A 150 10.01 9.13 -14.70
N TYR A 151 8.83 9.72 -14.68
CA TYR A 151 8.51 10.98 -15.35
C TYR A 151 7.96 11.97 -14.33
N TYR A 152 8.13 13.24 -14.61
CA TYR A 152 7.48 14.32 -13.89
C TYR A 152 6.62 15.14 -14.84
N LYS A 153 5.66 15.88 -14.28
CA LYS A 153 4.82 16.80 -15.06
C LYS A 153 5.45 18.19 -15.04
N ASP A 154 5.80 18.70 -16.23
CA ASP A 154 6.36 20.03 -16.34
C ASP A 154 5.31 21.16 -16.15
N VAL A 155 5.75 22.43 -16.22
CA VAL A 155 4.88 23.59 -16.04
C VAL A 155 3.83 23.76 -17.14
N GLN A 156 4.03 23.13 -18.30
CA GLN A 156 3.08 23.07 -19.40
C GLN A 156 2.10 21.88 -19.25
N GLY A 157 2.25 21.06 -18.20
CA GLY A 157 1.42 19.89 -17.96
C GLY A 157 1.82 18.66 -18.79
N GLN A 158 3.01 18.67 -19.41
CA GLN A 158 3.53 17.55 -20.22
C GLN A 158 4.40 16.63 -19.36
N TRP A 159 4.34 15.33 -19.67
CA TRP A 159 5.18 14.33 -19.02
C TRP A 159 6.59 14.33 -19.60
N GLN A 160 7.59 14.65 -18.79
CA GLN A 160 9.00 14.64 -19.13
C GLN A 160 9.71 13.54 -18.35
N PRO A 161 10.64 12.79 -18.96
CA PRO A 161 11.48 11.86 -18.23
C PRO A 161 12.40 12.63 -17.28
N VAL A 162 12.67 12.06 -16.09
CA VAL A 162 13.69 12.62 -15.19
C VAL A 162 15.08 12.49 -15.81
N SER A 163 15.97 13.44 -15.53
CA SER A 163 17.37 13.46 -15.97
C SER A 163 18.31 12.99 -14.87
N GLY A 164 19.55 12.62 -15.24
CA GLY A 164 20.55 12.17 -14.27
C GLY A 164 20.20 10.89 -13.51
N ALA A 165 19.26 10.10 -14.03
CA ALA A 165 18.75 8.93 -13.35
C ALA A 165 19.79 7.80 -13.25
N ASP A 166 19.89 7.19 -12.07
CA ASP A 166 20.62 5.94 -11.85
C ASP A 166 20.02 4.79 -12.68
N LYS A 167 20.67 3.62 -12.61
CA LYS A 167 20.15 2.40 -13.23
C LYS A 167 18.84 1.98 -12.55
N TYR A 168 17.80 1.77 -13.33
CA TYR A 168 16.52 1.26 -12.90
C TYR A 168 16.61 -0.25 -12.59
N GLY A 169 16.57 -0.60 -11.31
CA GLY A 169 16.63 -2.00 -10.85
C GLY A 169 15.28 -2.71 -10.97
N VAL A 170 15.34 -4.04 -11.08
CA VAL A 170 14.15 -4.92 -11.06
C VAL A 170 14.38 -6.13 -10.14
N GLU A 171 15.09 -5.93 -9.06
CA GLU A 171 15.42 -6.98 -8.09
C GLU A 171 14.19 -7.35 -7.26
N LYS A 172 14.06 -8.65 -6.94
CA LYS A 172 12.95 -9.20 -6.16
C LYS A 172 13.18 -9.05 -4.66
N GLY A 173 12.12 -8.82 -3.92
CA GLY A 173 12.12 -8.82 -2.45
C GLY A 173 12.83 -7.61 -1.81
N VAL A 174 13.26 -6.64 -2.59
CA VAL A 174 13.96 -5.44 -2.12
C VAL A 174 13.41 -4.16 -2.77
N GLY A 175 13.67 -3.02 -2.13
CA GLY A 175 13.37 -1.72 -2.71
C GLY A 175 14.35 -1.38 -3.84
N ASN A 176 13.82 -1.16 -5.02
CA ASN A 176 14.59 -0.71 -6.19
C ASN A 176 14.57 0.80 -6.24
N THR A 177 15.62 1.44 -5.74
CA THR A 177 15.74 2.89 -5.68
C THR A 177 16.47 3.42 -6.90
N VAL A 178 15.94 4.50 -7.46
CA VAL A 178 16.60 5.33 -8.47
C VAL A 178 16.68 6.76 -7.94
N ASN A 179 17.89 7.35 -7.98
CA ASN A 179 18.10 8.77 -7.75
C ASN A 179 18.18 9.46 -9.11
N PHE A 180 17.77 10.71 -9.16
CA PHE A 180 17.76 11.54 -10.36
C PHE A 180 17.94 13.02 -10.00
N ASP A 181 18.20 13.85 -11.01
CA ASP A 181 18.32 15.29 -10.80
C ASP A 181 17.03 15.85 -10.17
N PRO A 182 17.13 16.69 -9.11
CA PRO A 182 15.95 17.22 -8.44
C PRO A 182 15.01 17.95 -9.41
N VAL A 183 13.74 17.60 -9.38
CA VAL A 183 12.71 18.24 -10.19
C VAL A 183 11.60 18.78 -9.30
N LYS A 184 11.15 20.01 -9.59
CA LYS A 184 10.04 20.65 -8.93
C LYS A 184 8.76 20.44 -9.72
N THR A 185 7.78 19.74 -9.15
CA THR A 185 6.59 19.29 -9.88
C THR A 185 5.37 19.11 -8.97
N ARG A 186 4.21 19.00 -9.59
CA ARG A 186 2.94 18.60 -8.93
C ARG A 186 2.56 17.15 -9.16
N ALA A 187 3.24 16.46 -10.06
CA ALA A 187 2.90 15.06 -10.34
C ALA A 187 4.10 14.28 -10.88
N VAL A 188 4.16 13.02 -10.50
CA VAL A 188 5.13 12.05 -11.04
C VAL A 188 4.40 10.84 -11.61
N LYS A 189 5.02 10.18 -12.58
CA LYS A 189 4.51 8.97 -13.22
C LYS A 189 5.60 7.90 -13.24
N LEU A 190 5.23 6.72 -12.82
CA LEU A 190 5.97 5.48 -12.99
C LEU A 190 5.46 4.81 -14.27
N GLU A 191 6.30 4.66 -15.26
CA GLU A 191 6.00 3.91 -16.50
C GLU A 191 6.70 2.56 -16.45
N VAL A 192 5.97 1.49 -16.78
CA VAL A 192 6.39 0.11 -16.56
C VAL A 192 6.21 -0.70 -17.84
N ILE A 193 7.29 -1.32 -18.32
CA ILE A 193 7.29 -2.19 -19.50
C ILE A 193 7.00 -3.61 -19.03
N GLN A 194 5.82 -4.12 -19.37
CA GLN A 194 5.36 -5.46 -18.98
C GLN A 194 6.18 -6.56 -19.68
N PRO A 195 6.41 -7.70 -19.03
CA PRO A 195 6.91 -8.90 -19.70
C PRO A 195 5.98 -9.34 -20.84
N SER A 196 6.51 -10.08 -21.83
CA SER A 196 5.71 -10.55 -22.98
C SER A 196 4.56 -11.47 -22.59
N ASP A 197 4.79 -12.32 -21.59
CA ASP A 197 3.88 -13.42 -21.21
C ASP A 197 3.30 -13.28 -19.80
N ASN A 198 3.64 -12.19 -19.12
CA ASN A 198 3.21 -11.94 -17.76
C ASN A 198 2.85 -10.47 -17.57
N SER A 199 2.15 -10.17 -16.50
CA SER A 199 1.97 -8.80 -16.03
C SER A 199 2.96 -8.50 -14.92
N SER A 200 3.14 -7.22 -14.58
CA SER A 200 3.87 -6.81 -13.38
C SER A 200 2.91 -6.40 -12.26
N GLY A 201 3.44 -6.36 -11.06
CA GLY A 201 2.77 -5.80 -9.90
C GLY A 201 3.78 -5.14 -8.98
N LEU A 202 3.28 -4.36 -8.03
CA LEU A 202 4.09 -3.73 -7.00
C LEU A 202 3.33 -3.64 -5.68
N PHE A 203 4.10 -3.62 -4.59
CA PHE A 203 3.58 -3.42 -3.26
C PHE A 203 3.54 -1.96 -2.88
N GLU A 204 4.65 -1.26 -3.12
CA GLU A 204 4.82 0.12 -2.66
C GLU A 204 5.63 0.90 -3.69
N TRP A 205 5.27 2.17 -3.87
CA TRP A 205 6.05 3.14 -4.63
C TRP A 205 6.22 4.42 -3.82
N GLU A 206 7.44 4.64 -3.36
CA GLU A 206 7.84 5.84 -2.64
C GLU A 206 8.47 6.87 -3.57
N VAL A 207 8.30 8.15 -3.26
CA VAL A 207 8.97 9.28 -3.90
C VAL A 207 9.47 10.27 -2.84
N LYS A 208 10.69 10.78 -3.02
CA LYS A 208 11.35 11.73 -2.09
C LYS A 208 12.08 12.81 -2.84
#